data_4a6eb03ed3e8ad7c807bf0f69f4265b1
#
_entry.id   4a6eb03ed3e8ad7c807bf0f69f4265b1
#
_cell.length_a   1.000
_cell.length_b   1.000
_cell.length_c   1.000
_cell.angle_alpha   90.00
_cell.angle_beta   90.00
_cell.angle_gamma   90.00
#
_symmetry.space_group_name_H-M   'P 1'
#
loop_
_entity.id
_entity.type
_entity.pdbx_description
1 polymer ?
#
loop_
_entity_poly.entity_id
_entity_poly.type
_entity_poly.pdbx_seq_one_letter_code
_entity_poly.pdbx_strand_id
1 'polypeptide(L)'
;MFTGTGQINMNGNMGTQIYNICAMPNIKNIVEVGTWNGQGTTVCVMNAIIKKDNSILYSIEAKPLKYNEAVSFWNKNNTLNKLKLLNGTLHRQISSKNEIMKFYNTTHIPYEKEHYIPEKKVIEESPLVDTSIFKDIDVIILDGGAYVSYGDFDVLKKFNPEYIILDDTGHGHFKMFRIRNELLKSTDYKIYLENLNDRNGWTIFKKII
;
A
#
# COMPACT_ATOMS: atom_id res chain seq x y z
N MET A 1 13.52 -3.88 -17.95
CA MET A 1 13.20 -3.16 -16.71
C MET A 1 12.09 -2.18 -17.05
N PHE A 2 11.01 -2.16 -16.27
CA PHE A 2 9.94 -1.18 -16.44
C PHE A 2 10.37 0.17 -15.86
N THR A 3 9.91 1.26 -16.45
CA THR A 3 10.15 2.63 -15.97
C THR A 3 8.80 3.29 -15.69
N GLY A 4 8.73 4.09 -14.65
CA GLY A 4 7.53 4.82 -14.27
C GLY A 4 7.87 6.22 -13.75
N THR A 5 6.86 7.06 -13.66
CA THR A 5 6.94 8.47 -13.24
C THR A 5 6.34 8.71 -11.86
N GLY A 6 5.99 7.64 -11.14
CA GLY A 6 5.42 7.74 -9.79
C GLY A 6 6.40 8.32 -8.77
N GLN A 7 5.84 8.82 -7.67
CA GLN A 7 6.66 9.39 -6.57
C GLN A 7 7.57 8.33 -5.94
N ILE A 8 7.07 7.11 -5.73
CA ILE A 8 7.88 5.96 -5.32
C ILE A 8 8.42 5.31 -6.59
N ASN A 9 9.73 5.32 -6.76
CA ASN A 9 10.39 4.80 -7.96
C ASN A 9 11.72 4.12 -7.63
N MET A 10 12.31 3.45 -8.60
CA MET A 10 13.55 2.66 -8.44
C MET A 10 14.77 3.47 -8.03
N ASN A 11 14.77 4.80 -8.23
CA ASN A 11 15.88 5.68 -7.85
C ASN A 11 15.70 6.25 -6.43
N GLY A 12 14.53 6.10 -5.82
CA GLY A 12 14.24 6.54 -4.47
C GLY A 12 14.53 5.46 -3.42
N ASN A 13 14.79 5.90 -2.19
CA ASN A 13 15.10 4.98 -1.08
C ASN A 13 14.00 3.94 -0.88
N MET A 14 12.75 4.36 -0.71
CA MET A 14 11.62 3.45 -0.49
C MET A 14 11.45 2.45 -1.66
N GLY A 15 11.47 2.94 -2.90
CA GLY A 15 11.31 2.09 -4.09
C GLY A 15 12.41 1.04 -4.21
N THR A 16 13.65 1.39 -3.87
CA THR A 16 14.78 0.45 -3.81
C THR A 16 14.55 -0.63 -2.75
N GLN A 17 14.04 -0.28 -1.57
CA GLN A 17 13.77 -1.26 -0.50
C GLN A 17 12.60 -2.20 -0.89
N ILE A 18 11.55 -1.66 -1.50
CA ILE A 18 10.44 -2.48 -2.03
C ILE A 18 10.98 -3.49 -3.04
N TYR A 19 11.80 -3.03 -4.00
CA TYR A 19 12.43 -3.92 -4.98
C TYR A 19 13.25 -5.00 -4.28
N ASN A 20 14.14 -4.65 -3.35
CA ASN A 20 15.02 -5.60 -2.66
C ASN A 20 14.24 -6.67 -1.90
N ILE A 21 13.18 -6.30 -1.19
CA ILE A 21 12.32 -7.24 -0.46
C ILE A 21 11.59 -8.15 -1.44
N CYS A 22 10.92 -7.59 -2.45
CA CYS A 22 10.17 -8.38 -3.42
C CYS A 22 11.06 -9.27 -4.30
N ALA A 23 12.36 -8.97 -4.43
CA ALA A 23 13.33 -9.80 -5.14
C ALA A 23 13.82 -11.02 -4.33
N MET A 24 13.59 -11.07 -3.02
CA MET A 24 14.00 -12.20 -2.18
C MET A 24 13.36 -13.52 -2.68
N PRO A 25 14.10 -14.65 -2.70
CA PRO A 25 13.60 -15.91 -3.28
C PRO A 25 12.31 -16.44 -2.64
N ASN A 26 12.14 -16.22 -1.33
CA ASN A 26 10.97 -16.67 -0.55
C ASN A 26 9.72 -15.81 -0.74
N ILE A 27 9.85 -14.58 -1.21
CA ILE A 27 8.72 -13.66 -1.44
C ILE A 27 8.06 -13.97 -2.78
N LYS A 28 6.79 -14.34 -2.79
CA LYS A 28 6.04 -14.75 -3.98
C LYS A 28 4.76 -13.95 -4.18
N ASN A 29 3.97 -13.78 -3.13
CA ASN A 29 2.63 -13.18 -3.21
C ASN A 29 2.63 -11.81 -2.54
N ILE A 30 2.39 -10.78 -3.32
CA ILE A 30 2.43 -9.40 -2.89
C ILE A 30 1.04 -8.77 -3.10
N VAL A 31 0.56 -8.03 -2.12
CA VAL A 31 -0.62 -7.17 -2.25
C VAL A 31 -0.21 -5.71 -2.06
N GLU A 32 -0.57 -4.89 -3.01
CA GLU A 32 -0.43 -3.43 -2.98
C GLU A 32 -1.82 -2.81 -2.92
N VAL A 33 -2.04 -1.88 -1.99
CA VAL A 33 -3.22 -1.03 -1.93
C VAL A 33 -2.81 0.40 -2.22
N GLY A 34 -3.42 1.00 -3.25
CA GLY A 34 -3.05 2.32 -3.76
C GLY A 34 -2.18 2.24 -5.02
N THR A 35 -2.67 1.55 -6.05
CA THR A 35 -2.00 1.44 -7.37
C THR A 35 -1.77 2.81 -8.02
N TRP A 36 -2.72 3.75 -7.81
CA TRP A 36 -2.78 5.01 -8.55
C TRP A 36 -2.77 4.73 -10.07
N ASN A 37 -1.89 5.37 -10.82
CA ASN A 37 -1.76 5.13 -12.27
C ASN A 37 -0.81 3.97 -12.64
N GLY A 38 -0.38 3.18 -11.65
CA GLY A 38 0.48 2.00 -11.84
C GLY A 38 1.95 2.28 -12.15
N GLN A 39 2.40 3.53 -12.07
CA GLN A 39 3.75 3.93 -12.45
C GLN A 39 4.69 4.18 -11.26
N GLY A 40 4.25 3.89 -10.05
CA GLY A 40 5.00 4.07 -8.81
C GLY A 40 5.49 2.74 -8.22
N THR A 41 4.97 2.43 -7.05
CA THR A 41 5.27 1.21 -6.28
C THR A 41 5.08 -0.05 -7.11
N THR A 42 4.01 -0.12 -7.91
CA THR A 42 3.75 -1.23 -8.84
C THR A 42 4.93 -1.52 -9.76
N VAL A 43 5.61 -0.48 -10.27
CA VAL A 43 6.82 -0.64 -11.12
C VAL A 43 7.97 -1.24 -10.33
N CYS A 44 8.18 -0.83 -9.08
CA CYS A 44 9.24 -1.37 -8.22
C CYS A 44 9.03 -2.87 -7.98
N VAL A 45 7.81 -3.27 -7.62
CA VAL A 45 7.45 -4.67 -7.40
C VAL A 45 7.59 -5.49 -8.69
N MET A 46 7.02 -5.02 -9.79
CA MET A 46 7.06 -5.75 -11.07
C MET A 46 8.49 -5.94 -11.58
N ASN A 47 9.39 -4.96 -11.42
CA ASN A 47 10.80 -5.13 -11.75
C ASN A 47 11.47 -6.22 -10.90
N ALA A 48 11.06 -6.37 -9.64
CA ALA A 48 11.60 -7.40 -8.75
C ALA A 48 11.13 -8.82 -9.13
N ILE A 49 9.85 -8.97 -9.53
CA ILE A 49 9.23 -10.30 -9.68
C ILE A 49 9.11 -10.79 -11.13
N ILE A 50 9.32 -9.93 -12.15
CA ILE A 50 9.04 -10.29 -13.54
C ILE A 50 9.82 -11.53 -14.02
N LYS A 51 11.02 -11.75 -13.49
CA LYS A 51 11.87 -12.91 -13.83
C LYS A 51 11.80 -14.03 -12.80
N LYS A 52 11.02 -13.88 -11.73
CA LYS A 52 10.87 -14.90 -10.67
C LYS A 52 9.75 -15.86 -11.05
N ASP A 53 9.97 -17.17 -10.86
CA ASP A 53 8.90 -18.13 -11.00
C ASP A 53 7.88 -18.02 -9.86
N ASN A 54 6.61 -18.33 -10.16
CA ASN A 54 5.53 -18.42 -9.19
C ASN A 54 5.33 -17.17 -8.30
N SER A 55 5.66 -15.96 -8.81
CA SER A 55 5.41 -14.72 -8.10
C SER A 55 4.28 -13.94 -8.76
N ILE A 56 3.46 -13.27 -7.93
CA ILE A 56 2.32 -12.48 -8.39
C ILE A 56 2.16 -11.22 -7.53
N LEU A 57 1.79 -10.13 -8.18
CA LEU A 57 1.34 -8.89 -7.56
C LEU A 57 -0.16 -8.71 -7.77
N TYR A 58 -0.90 -8.56 -6.70
CA TYR A 58 -2.26 -8.04 -6.68
C TYR A 58 -2.19 -6.55 -6.33
N SER A 59 -2.58 -5.68 -7.24
CA SER A 59 -2.51 -4.23 -7.06
C SER A 59 -3.91 -3.64 -7.15
N ILE A 60 -4.35 -2.95 -6.10
CA ILE A 60 -5.74 -2.54 -5.87
C ILE A 60 -5.85 -1.03 -5.98
N GLU A 61 -6.79 -0.55 -6.80
CA GLU A 61 -7.12 0.85 -6.97
C GLU A 61 -8.63 1.09 -6.89
N ALA A 62 -9.04 1.91 -5.93
CA ALA A 62 -10.45 2.20 -5.71
C ALA A 62 -11.01 3.22 -6.70
N LYS A 63 -10.20 4.17 -7.19
CA LYS A 63 -10.62 5.22 -8.13
C LYS A 63 -10.65 4.70 -9.56
N PRO A 64 -11.84 4.57 -10.22
CA PRO A 64 -11.94 3.98 -11.55
C PRO A 64 -11.06 4.67 -12.60
N LEU A 65 -10.93 6.00 -12.53
CA LEU A 65 -10.09 6.74 -13.47
C LEU A 65 -8.62 6.33 -13.34
N LYS A 66 -8.10 6.22 -12.11
CA LYS A 66 -6.71 5.83 -11.85
C LYS A 66 -6.46 4.36 -12.18
N TYR A 67 -7.40 3.51 -11.88
CA TYR A 67 -7.38 2.12 -12.32
C TYR A 67 -7.26 2.00 -13.86
N ASN A 68 -8.07 2.75 -14.61
CA ASN A 68 -8.02 2.72 -16.08
C ASN A 68 -6.69 3.25 -16.63
N GLU A 69 -6.11 4.28 -16.01
CA GLU A 69 -4.76 4.77 -16.33
C GLU A 69 -3.71 3.65 -16.11
N ALA A 70 -3.78 2.94 -14.98
CA ALA A 70 -2.90 1.81 -14.66
C ALA A 70 -3.05 0.66 -15.67
N VAL A 71 -4.29 0.28 -16.00
CA VAL A 71 -4.57 -0.73 -17.04
C VAL A 71 -3.97 -0.30 -18.37
N SER A 72 -4.17 0.96 -18.77
CA SER A 72 -3.63 1.48 -20.03
C SER A 72 -2.11 1.47 -20.08
N PHE A 73 -1.44 1.75 -18.95
CA PHE A 73 0.00 1.68 -18.83
C PHE A 73 0.50 0.22 -18.93
N TRP A 74 -0.07 -0.68 -18.15
CA TRP A 74 0.40 -2.06 -18.05
C TRP A 74 0.03 -2.93 -19.26
N ASN A 75 -1.04 -2.64 -19.98
CA ASN A 75 -1.39 -3.36 -21.24
C ASN A 75 -0.33 -3.20 -22.33
N LYS A 76 0.50 -2.15 -22.27
CA LYS A 76 1.62 -1.94 -23.21
C LYS A 76 2.88 -2.72 -22.81
N ASN A 77 2.87 -3.35 -21.66
CA ASN A 77 4.00 -4.04 -21.08
C ASN A 77 3.70 -5.54 -20.93
N ASN A 78 4.66 -6.38 -21.28
CA ASN A 78 4.51 -7.81 -21.04
C ASN A 78 4.73 -8.13 -19.56
N THR A 79 3.64 -8.37 -18.83
CA THR A 79 3.67 -8.67 -17.39
C THR A 79 3.82 -10.16 -17.08
N LEU A 80 3.84 -11.04 -18.09
CA LEU A 80 3.89 -12.50 -17.94
C LEU A 80 2.82 -13.04 -16.96
N ASN A 81 1.64 -12.42 -16.94
CA ASN A 81 0.54 -12.73 -16.02
C ASN A 81 0.88 -12.58 -14.52
N LYS A 82 1.95 -11.86 -14.17
CA LYS A 82 2.39 -11.64 -12.80
C LYS A 82 1.76 -10.43 -12.12
N LEU A 83 0.97 -9.65 -12.84
CA LEU A 83 0.24 -8.51 -12.34
C LEU A 83 -1.27 -8.74 -12.48
N LYS A 84 -1.98 -8.60 -11.35
CA LYS A 84 -3.44 -8.55 -11.28
C LYS A 84 -3.86 -7.17 -10.81
N LEU A 85 -4.29 -6.32 -11.72
CA LEU A 85 -4.91 -5.04 -11.39
C LEU A 85 -6.36 -5.26 -10.99
N LEU A 86 -6.76 -4.76 -9.83
CA LEU A 86 -8.09 -4.93 -9.25
C LEU A 86 -8.72 -3.56 -9.00
N ASN A 87 -9.86 -3.30 -9.63
CA ASN A 87 -10.63 -2.10 -9.34
C ASN A 87 -11.55 -2.33 -8.16
N GLY A 88 -11.36 -1.58 -7.09
CA GLY A 88 -12.21 -1.69 -5.91
C GLY A 88 -11.52 -1.35 -4.61
N THR A 89 -12.18 -1.71 -3.53
CA THR A 89 -11.73 -1.56 -2.15
C THR A 89 -11.88 -2.88 -1.38
N LEU A 90 -11.08 -3.06 -0.34
CA LEU A 90 -11.12 -4.27 0.48
C LEU A 90 -12.25 -4.26 1.53
N HIS A 91 -12.78 -3.08 1.85
CA HIS A 91 -13.77 -2.87 2.91
C HIS A 91 -14.62 -1.62 2.66
N ARG A 92 -15.52 -1.31 3.63
CA ARG A 92 -16.38 -0.11 3.62
C ARG A 92 -16.12 0.82 4.82
N GLN A 93 -15.05 0.57 5.58
CA GLN A 93 -14.75 1.35 6.77
C GLN A 93 -14.01 2.64 6.40
N ILE A 94 -14.35 3.72 7.08
CA ILE A 94 -13.62 4.98 7.05
C ILE A 94 -13.40 5.45 8.48
N SER A 95 -12.26 6.04 8.76
CA SER A 95 -11.96 6.61 10.08
C SER A 95 -13.00 7.65 10.47
N SER A 96 -13.43 7.64 11.72
CA SER A 96 -14.42 8.61 12.19
C SER A 96 -13.84 10.02 12.23
N LYS A 97 -14.70 11.03 12.01
CA LYS A 97 -14.28 12.43 12.12
C LYS A 97 -13.67 12.75 13.49
N ASN A 98 -14.18 12.12 14.56
CA ASN A 98 -13.67 12.33 15.91
C ASN A 98 -12.24 11.81 16.07
N GLU A 99 -11.90 10.65 15.52
CA GLU A 99 -10.54 10.11 15.52
C GLU A 99 -9.58 11.02 14.75
N ILE A 100 -10.00 11.47 13.58
CA ILE A 100 -9.23 12.36 12.71
C ILE A 100 -8.97 13.69 13.42
N MET A 101 -10.03 14.32 13.96
CA MET A 101 -9.91 15.59 14.69
C MET A 101 -9.03 15.46 15.93
N LYS A 102 -9.15 14.37 16.67
CA LYS A 102 -8.29 14.10 17.83
C LYS A 102 -6.82 14.05 17.43
N PHE A 103 -6.50 13.36 16.34
CA PHE A 103 -5.13 13.29 15.84
C PHE A 103 -4.57 14.68 15.49
N TYR A 104 -5.28 15.45 14.66
CA TYR A 104 -4.81 16.76 14.22
C TYR A 104 -4.75 17.78 15.36
N ASN A 105 -5.64 17.71 16.33
CA ASN A 105 -5.56 18.56 17.54
C ASN A 105 -4.30 18.26 18.37
N THR A 106 -3.85 17.01 18.41
CA THR A 106 -2.61 16.63 19.13
C THR A 106 -1.33 16.94 18.36
N THR A 107 -1.40 16.98 17.05
CA THR A 107 -0.24 17.28 16.18
C THR A 107 -0.13 18.75 15.81
N HIS A 108 -1.15 19.57 16.12
CA HIS A 108 -1.26 20.99 15.73
C HIS A 108 -1.23 21.23 14.20
N ILE A 109 -1.57 20.21 13.41
CA ILE A 109 -1.66 20.30 11.96
C ILE A 109 -3.13 20.54 11.58
N PRO A 110 -3.42 21.45 10.63
CA PRO A 110 -4.79 21.70 10.17
C PRO A 110 -5.40 20.43 9.55
N TYR A 111 -6.63 20.13 9.94
CA TYR A 111 -7.41 19.06 9.32
C TYR A 111 -7.84 19.42 7.90
N GLU A 112 -7.40 18.63 6.92
CA GLU A 112 -7.77 18.80 5.52
C GLU A 112 -9.12 18.13 5.23
N LYS A 113 -10.22 18.88 5.42
CA LYS A 113 -11.59 18.39 5.11
C LYS A 113 -11.77 17.98 3.66
N GLU A 114 -10.99 18.56 2.77
CA GLU A 114 -11.11 18.43 1.32
C GLU A 114 -10.90 16.99 0.82
N HIS A 115 -10.13 16.18 1.54
CA HIS A 115 -9.87 14.80 1.15
C HIS A 115 -10.88 13.79 1.74
N TYR A 116 -11.50 14.10 2.88
CA TYR A 116 -12.38 13.15 3.58
C TYR A 116 -13.64 12.80 2.78
N ILE A 117 -14.32 13.79 2.25
CA ILE A 117 -15.58 13.59 1.50
C ILE A 117 -15.32 12.79 0.20
N PRO A 118 -14.32 13.16 -0.62
CA PRO A 118 -13.97 12.36 -1.80
C PRO A 118 -13.58 10.92 -1.48
N GLU A 119 -12.76 10.68 -0.45
CA GLU A 119 -12.39 9.32 -0.06
C GLU A 119 -13.59 8.50 0.41
N LYS A 120 -14.46 9.11 1.23
CA LYS A 120 -15.70 8.47 1.69
C LYS A 120 -16.56 8.04 0.49
N LYS A 121 -16.78 8.93 -0.47
CA LYS A 121 -17.53 8.63 -1.68
C LYS A 121 -16.93 7.47 -2.47
N VAL A 122 -15.60 7.50 -2.68
CA VAL A 122 -14.89 6.44 -3.40
C VAL A 122 -15.08 5.09 -2.71
N ILE A 123 -14.93 5.01 -1.39
CA ILE A 123 -15.11 3.76 -0.63
C ILE A 123 -16.54 3.23 -0.68
N GLU A 124 -17.53 4.12 -0.66
CA GLU A 124 -18.95 3.75 -0.71
C GLU A 124 -19.36 3.24 -2.11
N GLU A 125 -18.83 3.84 -3.17
CA GLU A 125 -19.20 3.55 -4.57
C GLU A 125 -18.35 2.48 -5.26
N SER A 126 -17.11 2.25 -4.80
CA SER A 126 -16.21 1.27 -5.43
C SER A 126 -16.68 -0.17 -5.21
N PRO A 127 -16.46 -1.09 -6.15
CA PRO A 127 -16.73 -2.51 -5.92
C PRO A 127 -15.87 -3.07 -4.76
N LEU A 128 -16.38 -4.09 -4.08
CA LEU A 128 -15.57 -4.86 -3.13
C LEU A 128 -14.72 -5.88 -3.88
N VAL A 129 -13.45 -5.89 -3.58
CA VAL A 129 -12.52 -6.91 -4.09
C VAL A 129 -12.76 -8.21 -3.32
N ASP A 130 -12.89 -9.30 -4.04
CA ASP A 130 -12.96 -10.63 -3.44
C ASP A 130 -11.57 -11.03 -2.90
N THR A 131 -11.43 -11.05 -1.59
CA THR A 131 -10.16 -11.41 -0.92
C THR A 131 -9.85 -12.90 -0.92
N SER A 132 -10.80 -13.76 -1.33
CA SER A 132 -10.58 -15.22 -1.43
C SER A 132 -9.56 -15.59 -2.51
N ILE A 133 -9.29 -14.67 -3.45
CA ILE A 133 -8.25 -14.85 -4.48
C ILE A 133 -6.83 -14.75 -3.92
N PHE A 134 -6.66 -14.14 -2.75
CA PHE A 134 -5.36 -13.98 -2.10
C PHE A 134 -4.95 -15.27 -1.38
N LYS A 135 -3.74 -15.74 -1.65
CA LYS A 135 -3.18 -16.94 -1.01
C LYS A 135 -1.79 -16.62 -0.50
N ASP A 136 -1.52 -17.02 0.74
CA ASP A 136 -0.17 -17.00 1.33
C ASP A 136 0.57 -15.67 1.04
N ILE A 137 -0.04 -14.55 1.43
CA ILE A 137 0.53 -13.22 1.19
C ILE A 137 1.82 -13.06 2.00
N ASP A 138 2.92 -12.80 1.29
CA ASP A 138 4.24 -12.59 1.90
C ASP A 138 4.49 -11.12 2.23
N VAL A 139 3.98 -10.21 1.38
CA VAL A 139 4.20 -8.77 1.53
C VAL A 139 2.90 -8.01 1.32
N ILE A 140 2.60 -7.09 2.23
CA ILE A 140 1.58 -6.04 2.04
C ILE A 140 2.26 -4.70 1.90
N ILE A 141 1.79 -3.91 0.92
CA ILE A 141 2.21 -2.52 0.71
C ILE A 141 0.97 -1.65 0.84
N LEU A 142 0.97 -0.71 1.78
CA LEU A 142 -0.13 0.19 2.04
C LEU A 142 0.26 1.61 1.65
N ASP A 143 -0.34 2.08 0.58
CA ASP A 143 -0.21 3.45 0.03
C ASP A 143 -1.57 3.99 -0.44
N GLY A 144 -2.66 3.51 0.15
CA GLY A 144 -4.04 3.87 -0.17
C GLY A 144 -4.46 5.26 0.33
N GLY A 145 -5.76 5.46 0.56
CA GLY A 145 -6.32 6.70 1.05
C GLY A 145 -6.00 7.00 2.52
N ALA A 146 -6.01 8.28 2.89
CA ALA A 146 -5.61 8.72 4.23
C ALA A 146 -6.53 8.22 5.35
N TYR A 147 -7.81 8.10 5.07
CA TYR A 147 -8.83 7.81 6.09
C TYR A 147 -9.36 6.38 6.05
N VAL A 148 -8.92 5.59 5.08
CA VAL A 148 -9.39 4.22 4.82
C VAL A 148 -8.34 3.15 5.07
N SER A 149 -7.06 3.49 5.03
CA SER A 149 -5.94 2.54 5.09
C SER A 149 -5.95 1.63 6.32
N TYR A 150 -6.52 2.06 7.46
CA TYR A 150 -6.61 1.17 8.62
C TYR A 150 -7.54 -0.03 8.37
N GLY A 151 -8.63 0.17 7.63
CA GLY A 151 -9.51 -0.93 7.24
C GLY A 151 -8.83 -1.89 6.26
N ASP A 152 -8.02 -1.38 5.32
CA ASP A 152 -7.23 -2.20 4.41
C ASP A 152 -6.25 -3.08 5.21
N PHE A 153 -5.56 -2.50 6.17
CA PHE A 153 -4.67 -3.21 7.07
C PHE A 153 -5.41 -4.29 7.87
N ASP A 154 -6.58 -3.97 8.43
CA ASP A 154 -7.38 -4.91 9.24
C ASP A 154 -7.84 -6.14 8.43
N VAL A 155 -8.11 -5.95 7.14
CA VAL A 155 -8.41 -7.06 6.21
C VAL A 155 -7.16 -7.87 5.92
N LEU A 156 -6.04 -7.21 5.58
CA LEU A 156 -4.85 -7.88 5.06
C LEU A 156 -3.96 -8.50 6.14
N LYS A 157 -3.91 -7.94 7.36
CA LYS A 157 -3.09 -8.50 8.46
C LYS A 157 -3.43 -9.96 8.81
N LYS A 158 -4.66 -10.40 8.49
CA LYS A 158 -5.12 -11.79 8.70
C LYS A 158 -4.33 -12.82 7.90
N PHE A 159 -3.72 -12.40 6.80
CA PHE A 159 -2.82 -13.25 6.00
C PHE A 159 -1.44 -13.42 6.64
N ASN A 160 -1.16 -12.70 7.74
CA ASN A 160 0.04 -12.85 8.54
C ASN A 160 1.36 -12.70 7.70
N PRO A 161 1.49 -11.63 6.91
CA PRO A 161 2.59 -11.46 5.96
C PRO A 161 3.96 -11.39 6.63
N GLU A 162 5.02 -11.74 5.89
CA GLU A 162 6.39 -11.59 6.38
C GLU A 162 6.82 -10.12 6.47
N TYR A 163 6.36 -9.29 5.52
CA TYR A 163 6.64 -7.85 5.51
C TYR A 163 5.38 -7.01 5.37
N ILE A 164 5.35 -5.89 6.11
CA ILE A 164 4.34 -4.84 6.00
C ILE A 164 5.05 -3.54 5.71
N ILE A 165 4.76 -2.95 4.55
CA ILE A 165 5.37 -1.72 4.04
C ILE A 165 4.34 -0.61 4.07
N LEU A 166 4.65 0.48 4.77
CA LEU A 166 3.78 1.64 4.97
C LEU A 166 4.41 2.88 4.35
N ASP A 167 3.69 3.58 3.48
CA ASP A 167 4.02 4.94 3.03
C ASP A 167 3.35 5.98 3.93
N ASP A 168 3.83 7.21 3.93
CA ASP A 168 3.30 8.34 4.73
C ASP A 168 3.25 8.08 6.25
N THR A 169 4.36 7.55 6.80
CA THR A 169 4.49 7.28 8.25
C THR A 169 5.15 8.40 9.03
N GLY A 170 5.54 9.48 8.39
CA GLY A 170 6.19 10.63 9.01
C GLY A 170 5.28 11.39 9.98
N HIS A 171 5.87 12.32 10.72
CA HIS A 171 5.14 13.13 11.68
C HIS A 171 4.04 13.94 10.99
N GLY A 172 2.83 13.91 11.57
CA GLY A 172 1.71 14.71 11.10
C GLY A 172 0.83 14.06 10.04
N HIS A 173 1.16 12.88 9.58
CA HIS A 173 0.34 12.12 8.63
C HIS A 173 -0.60 11.15 9.34
N PHE A 174 -1.90 11.38 9.22
CA PHE A 174 -2.92 10.51 9.81
C PHE A 174 -2.96 9.12 9.15
N LYS A 175 -2.67 9.05 7.86
CA LYS A 175 -2.83 7.90 6.97
C LYS A 175 -2.36 6.58 7.61
N MET A 176 -1.11 6.51 8.06
CA MET A 176 -0.52 5.30 8.62
C MET A 176 -0.30 5.34 10.13
N PHE A 177 -0.64 6.45 10.78
CA PHE A 177 -0.38 6.65 12.22
C PHE A 177 -0.92 5.51 13.09
N ARG A 178 -2.17 5.11 12.87
CA ARG A 178 -2.82 4.07 13.66
C ARG A 178 -2.19 2.70 13.42
N ILE A 179 -1.92 2.37 12.15
CA ILE A 179 -1.29 1.11 11.74
C ILE A 179 0.10 1.00 12.33
N ARG A 180 0.92 2.05 12.15
CA ARG A 180 2.29 2.10 12.68
C ARG A 180 2.30 1.92 14.19
N ASN A 181 1.42 2.61 14.93
CA ASN A 181 1.34 2.48 16.40
C ASN A 181 0.89 1.09 16.86
N GLU A 182 0.01 0.41 16.12
CA GLU A 182 -0.38 -0.97 16.40
C GLU A 182 0.81 -1.90 16.20
N LEU A 183 1.52 -1.79 15.09
CA LEU A 183 2.69 -2.61 14.77
C LEU A 183 3.87 -2.38 15.72
N LEU A 184 4.09 -1.14 16.19
CA LEU A 184 5.12 -0.84 17.20
C LEU A 184 4.84 -1.49 18.57
N LYS A 185 3.59 -1.80 18.89
CA LYS A 185 3.18 -2.48 20.12
C LYS A 185 3.03 -3.99 19.94
N SER A 186 3.10 -4.46 18.70
CA SER A 186 2.97 -5.88 18.40
C SER A 186 4.20 -6.66 18.88
N THR A 187 3.97 -7.87 19.37
CA THR A 187 5.03 -8.85 19.64
C THR A 187 5.42 -9.64 18.40
N ASP A 188 4.63 -9.55 17.33
CA ASP A 188 4.80 -10.35 16.13
C ASP A 188 5.63 -9.64 15.04
N TYR A 189 5.75 -8.32 15.15
CA TYR A 189 6.44 -7.48 14.16
C TYR A 189 7.46 -6.54 14.81
N LYS A 190 8.55 -6.27 14.09
CA LYS A 190 9.54 -5.25 14.45
C LYS A 190 9.85 -4.37 13.25
N ILE A 191 10.31 -3.14 13.50
CA ILE A 191 10.85 -2.30 12.43
C ILE A 191 12.03 -3.03 11.79
N TYR A 192 11.96 -3.20 10.49
CA TYR A 192 13.05 -3.71 9.65
C TYR A 192 13.88 -2.55 9.10
N LEU A 193 13.21 -1.57 8.50
CA LEU A 193 13.80 -0.33 8.00
C LEU A 193 12.78 0.80 8.12
N GLU A 194 13.25 2.02 8.32
CA GLU A 194 12.41 3.21 8.21
C GLU A 194 13.22 4.43 7.79
N ASN A 195 12.56 5.40 7.18
CA ASN A 195 13.07 6.75 6.97
C ASN A 195 11.90 7.75 7.09
N LEU A 196 11.79 8.38 8.25
CA LEU A 196 10.71 9.32 8.55
C LEU A 196 10.91 10.70 7.91
N ASN A 197 12.10 10.97 7.35
CA ASN A 197 12.48 12.23 6.72
C ASN A 197 12.46 12.18 5.19
N ASP A 198 12.28 10.99 4.60
CA ASP A 198 12.19 10.82 3.16
C ASP A 198 10.73 11.03 2.70
N ARG A 199 10.48 12.08 1.92
CA ARG A 199 9.11 12.48 1.53
C ARG A 199 8.21 12.72 2.77
N ASN A 200 7.12 11.96 2.87
CA ASN A 200 6.21 11.94 4.01
C ASN A 200 6.54 10.85 5.03
N GLY A 201 7.73 10.26 4.92
CA GLY A 201 8.16 9.13 5.74
C GLY A 201 7.63 7.77 5.28
N TRP A 202 8.41 6.73 5.53
CA TRP A 202 7.98 5.35 5.29
C TRP A 202 8.57 4.43 6.36
N THR A 203 7.87 3.33 6.63
CA THR A 203 8.29 2.32 7.60
C THR A 203 8.01 0.92 7.06
N ILE A 204 8.98 0.03 7.19
CA ILE A 204 8.88 -1.38 6.83
C ILE A 204 8.96 -2.20 8.10
N PHE A 205 7.95 -2.99 8.36
CA PHE A 205 7.93 -3.97 9.43
C PHE A 205 8.22 -5.35 8.89
N LYS A 206 8.96 -6.15 9.69
CA LYS A 206 9.20 -7.55 9.43
C LYS A 206 8.65 -8.39 10.58
N LYS A 207 8.02 -9.52 10.24
CA LYS A 207 7.55 -10.50 11.21
C LYS A 207 8.74 -11.07 12.00
N ILE A 208 8.54 -11.21 13.32
CA ILE A 208 9.47 -11.89 14.22
C ILE A 208 9.19 -13.38 14.11
N ILE A 209 10.23 -14.16 13.80
CA ILE A 209 10.16 -15.63 13.65
C ILE A 209 10.35 -16.25 15.04
#